data_7d9cabd8fcedcb5d9268c4dbc4faa4af
#
_entry.id   7d9cabd8fcedcb5d9268c4dbc4faa4af
#
_cell.length_a   1.000
_cell.length_b   1.000
_cell.length_c   1.000
_cell.angle_alpha   90.00
_cell.angle_beta   90.00
_cell.angle_gamma   90.00
#
_symmetry.space_group_name_H-M   'P 1'
#
loop_
_entity.id
_entity.type
_entity.pdbx_description
1 polymer ?
#
loop_
_entity_poly.entity_id
_entity_poly.type
_entity_poly.pdbx_seq_one_letter_code
_entity_poly.pdbx_strand_id
1 'polypeptide(L)'
;MSRLRLTISMSLDGYVAGPHQTVEEPLGIGGEALHEWVFPLAAWREPHGMKGGEVNESTPVVEHTLTNIGATIMGRNMFGGGPGPWNTEQPWIGWWKDNPPFHHPVFVLTHYPREPLPLKGGTTFHFVTGGIHDALEQARKAAAGKDVALAGGASPA
;
A
#
# COMPACT_ATOMS: atom_id res chain seq x y z
N MET A 1 -11.80 -15.31 12.03
CA MET A 1 -11.17 -15.80 10.78
C MET A 1 -10.59 -14.58 10.07
N SER A 2 -9.30 -14.58 9.76
CA SER A 2 -8.63 -13.51 9.03
C SER A 2 -9.17 -13.41 7.60
N ARG A 3 -9.55 -12.21 7.17
CA ARG A 3 -10.05 -11.93 5.80
C ARG A 3 -8.91 -11.35 4.96
N LEU A 4 -8.95 -11.62 3.66
CA LEU A 4 -8.21 -10.83 2.68
C LEU A 4 -9.14 -9.71 2.20
N ARG A 5 -8.72 -8.46 2.32
CA ARG A 5 -9.53 -7.27 2.01
C ARG A 5 -8.87 -6.45 0.92
N LEU A 6 -9.61 -6.12 -0.11
CA LEU A 6 -9.22 -5.16 -1.14
C LEU A 6 -10.11 -3.93 -1.05
N THR A 7 -9.51 -2.77 -1.04
CA THR A 7 -10.20 -1.49 -1.19
C THR A 7 -9.50 -0.70 -2.29
N ILE A 8 -10.26 -0.20 -3.24
CA ILE A 8 -9.75 0.54 -4.39
C ILE A 8 -10.67 1.71 -4.72
N SER A 9 -10.08 2.86 -5.03
CA SER A 9 -10.82 4.00 -5.58
C SER A 9 -11.08 3.76 -7.06
N MET A 10 -12.30 4.07 -7.51
CA MET A 10 -12.71 3.83 -8.89
C MET A 10 -13.62 4.98 -9.34
N SER A 11 -13.47 5.43 -10.57
CA SER A 11 -14.37 6.38 -11.19
C SER A 11 -15.74 5.75 -11.50
N LEU A 12 -16.75 6.57 -11.77
CA LEU A 12 -18.09 6.08 -12.09
C LEU A 12 -18.15 5.19 -13.34
N ASP A 13 -17.23 5.39 -14.26
CA ASP A 13 -17.09 4.62 -15.51
C ASP A 13 -16.06 3.47 -15.40
N GLY A 14 -15.57 3.17 -14.19
CA GLY A 14 -14.84 1.94 -13.87
C GLY A 14 -13.32 2.05 -13.99
N TYR A 15 -12.74 3.24 -14.10
CA TYR A 15 -11.28 3.40 -14.10
C TYR A 15 -10.71 3.49 -12.70
N VAL A 16 -9.58 2.82 -12.47
CA VAL A 16 -8.86 2.77 -11.19
C VAL A 16 -7.50 3.48 -11.24
N ALA A 17 -7.14 3.99 -12.43
CA ALA A 17 -5.94 4.79 -12.68
C ALA A 17 -6.14 5.63 -13.94
N GLY A 18 -5.34 6.66 -14.11
CA GLY A 18 -5.22 7.41 -15.36
C GLY A 18 -4.41 6.65 -16.42
N PRO A 19 -4.42 7.11 -17.68
CA PRO A 19 -3.59 6.55 -18.74
C PRO A 19 -2.10 6.89 -18.53
N HIS A 20 -1.23 6.17 -19.24
CA HIS A 20 0.21 6.42 -19.28
C HIS A 20 0.88 6.40 -17.89
N GLN A 21 0.61 5.37 -17.09
CA GLN A 21 1.32 5.16 -15.84
C GLN A 21 2.83 5.03 -16.09
N THR A 22 3.63 5.78 -15.32
CA THR A 22 5.10 5.73 -15.35
C THR A 22 5.63 5.56 -13.93
N VAL A 23 6.96 5.49 -13.77
CA VAL A 23 7.58 5.48 -12.45
C VAL A 23 7.39 6.81 -11.73
N GLU A 24 7.39 7.91 -12.47
CA GLU A 24 7.22 9.28 -11.96
C GLU A 24 5.73 9.61 -11.70
N GLU A 25 4.83 9.04 -12.51
CA GLU A 25 3.38 9.19 -12.39
C GLU A 25 2.69 7.83 -12.21
N PRO A 26 2.83 7.20 -11.05
CA PRO A 26 2.37 5.82 -10.84
C PRO A 26 0.85 5.66 -10.91
N LEU A 27 0.08 6.71 -10.70
CA LEU A 27 -1.37 6.73 -10.88
C LEU A 27 -1.82 7.08 -12.30
N GLY A 28 -0.88 7.45 -13.17
CA GLY A 28 -1.16 7.92 -14.53
C GLY A 28 -1.73 9.33 -14.59
N ILE A 29 -1.86 9.87 -15.80
CA ILE A 29 -2.33 11.23 -16.02
C ILE A 29 -3.74 11.41 -15.46
N GLY A 30 -3.89 12.35 -14.51
CA GLY A 30 -5.17 12.64 -13.85
C GLY A 30 -5.64 11.57 -12.85
N GLY A 31 -4.88 10.49 -12.63
CA GLY A 31 -5.26 9.40 -11.73
C GLY A 31 -5.30 9.82 -10.25
N GLU A 32 -4.59 10.89 -9.87
CA GLU A 32 -4.63 11.43 -8.51
C GLU A 32 -6.03 11.92 -8.10
N ALA A 33 -6.83 12.39 -9.06
CA ALA A 33 -8.21 12.84 -8.82
C ALA A 33 -9.09 11.76 -8.18
N LEU A 34 -8.79 10.47 -8.39
CA LEU A 34 -9.48 9.36 -7.73
C LEU A 34 -9.23 9.31 -6.21
N HIS A 35 -8.24 10.04 -5.71
CA HIS A 35 -7.80 10.03 -4.32
C HIS A 35 -7.96 11.38 -3.62
N GLU A 36 -8.28 12.46 -4.35
CA GLU A 36 -8.44 13.81 -3.77
C GLU A 36 -9.45 13.87 -2.63
N TRP A 37 -10.49 13.04 -2.70
CA TRP A 37 -11.53 12.97 -1.68
C TRP A 37 -11.04 12.47 -0.31
N VAL A 38 -9.96 11.70 -0.28
CA VAL A 38 -9.45 11.10 0.96
C VAL A 38 -8.39 11.97 1.64
N PHE A 39 -7.63 12.76 0.90
CA PHE A 39 -6.49 13.54 1.42
C PHE A 39 -6.86 14.57 2.51
N PRO A 40 -8.01 15.24 2.48
CA PRO A 40 -8.39 16.17 3.54
C PRO A 40 -8.87 15.48 4.82
N LEU A 41 -9.21 14.17 4.79
CA LEU A 41 -9.81 13.47 5.92
C LEU A 41 -8.83 13.23 7.07
N ALA A 42 -9.24 13.50 8.30
CA ALA A 42 -8.44 13.25 9.50
C ALA A 42 -8.02 11.78 9.61
N ALA A 43 -8.93 10.85 9.29
CA ALA A 43 -8.68 9.42 9.30
C ALA A 43 -7.57 8.96 8.34
N TRP A 44 -7.37 9.68 7.21
CA TRP A 44 -6.25 9.42 6.30
C TRP A 44 -4.98 10.13 6.76
N ARG A 45 -5.08 11.34 7.27
CA ARG A 45 -3.94 12.20 7.66
C ARG A 45 -3.19 11.66 8.87
N GLU A 46 -3.91 11.16 9.87
CA GLU A 46 -3.33 10.70 11.13
C GLU A 46 -2.29 9.57 10.95
N PRO A 47 -2.56 8.46 10.23
CA PRO A 47 -1.56 7.43 9.97
C PRO A 47 -0.33 7.94 9.20
N HIS A 48 -0.49 9.01 8.41
CA HIS A 48 0.61 9.67 7.69
C HIS A 48 1.38 10.70 8.53
N GLY A 49 1.10 10.80 9.83
CA GLY A 49 1.76 11.72 10.75
C GLY A 49 1.35 13.18 10.57
N MET A 50 0.26 13.45 9.86
CA MET A 50 -0.28 14.79 9.64
C MET A 50 -1.37 15.11 10.66
N LYS A 51 -1.32 16.31 11.25
CA LYS A 51 -2.33 16.77 12.22
C LYS A 51 -3.54 17.39 11.53
N GLY A 52 -4.69 17.31 12.22
CA GLY A 52 -5.95 17.91 11.76
C GLY A 52 -6.52 17.18 10.54
N GLY A 53 -7.54 17.75 9.96
CA GLY A 53 -8.26 17.20 8.82
C GLY A 53 -9.77 17.28 9.03
N GLU A 54 -10.51 16.95 7.99
CA GLU A 54 -11.96 16.95 7.99
C GLU A 54 -12.52 15.66 8.57
N VAL A 55 -13.69 15.76 9.16
CA VAL A 55 -14.55 14.62 9.51
C VAL A 55 -15.87 14.84 8.80
N ASN A 56 -16.22 13.94 7.89
CA ASN A 56 -17.44 14.04 7.08
C ASN A 56 -18.01 12.64 6.82
N GLU A 57 -19.00 12.53 5.93
CA GLU A 57 -19.69 11.27 5.62
C GLU A 57 -18.77 10.19 5.03
N SER A 58 -17.63 10.57 4.45
CA SER A 58 -16.63 9.62 3.91
C SER A 58 -15.67 9.08 4.98
N THR A 59 -15.58 9.72 6.16
CA THR A 59 -14.68 9.31 7.24
C THR A 59 -14.86 7.84 7.65
N PRO A 60 -16.10 7.32 7.88
CA PRO A 60 -16.28 5.92 8.25
C PRO A 60 -15.78 4.92 7.19
N VAL A 61 -15.79 5.31 5.92
CA VAL A 61 -15.26 4.46 4.83
C VAL A 61 -13.76 4.27 5.01
N VAL A 62 -13.01 5.36 5.24
CA VAL A 62 -11.55 5.30 5.46
C VAL A 62 -11.22 4.55 6.74
N GLU A 63 -11.89 4.85 7.85
CA GLU A 63 -11.70 4.15 9.12
C GLU A 63 -11.92 2.65 8.98
N HIS A 64 -12.98 2.24 8.27
CA HIS A 64 -13.26 0.83 8.00
C HIS A 64 -12.13 0.16 7.23
N THR A 65 -11.51 0.83 6.26
CA THR A 65 -10.39 0.27 5.49
C THR A 65 -9.15 0.01 6.34
N LEU A 66 -8.92 0.84 7.36
CA LEU A 66 -7.75 0.77 8.24
C LEU A 66 -7.98 -0.15 9.46
N THR A 67 -9.24 -0.41 9.81
CA THR A 67 -9.56 -1.16 11.03
C THR A 67 -9.21 -2.63 10.90
N ASN A 68 -8.60 -3.19 11.96
CA ASN A 68 -8.26 -4.61 12.11
C ASN A 68 -7.31 -5.16 11.05
N ILE A 69 -6.48 -4.33 10.42
CA ILE A 69 -5.43 -4.79 9.50
C ILE A 69 -4.18 -5.15 10.30
N GLY A 70 -3.63 -6.34 10.08
CA GLY A 70 -2.42 -6.83 10.74
C GLY A 70 -1.25 -7.04 9.78
N ALA A 71 -1.50 -7.07 8.47
CA ALA A 71 -0.48 -7.12 7.43
C ALA A 71 -1.05 -6.58 6.11
N THR A 72 -0.17 -6.13 5.23
CA THR A 72 -0.53 -5.67 3.88
C THR A 72 0.29 -6.43 2.84
N ILE A 73 -0.32 -6.75 1.71
CA ILE A 73 0.36 -7.25 0.51
C ILE A 73 0.24 -6.17 -0.56
N MET A 74 1.33 -5.88 -1.27
CA MET A 74 1.33 -4.95 -2.40
C MET A 74 2.24 -5.42 -3.52
N GLY A 75 1.98 -4.95 -4.73
CA GLY A 75 2.85 -5.18 -5.89
C GLY A 75 4.08 -4.28 -5.88
N ARG A 76 5.10 -4.70 -6.64
CA ARG A 76 6.34 -3.94 -6.85
C ARG A 76 6.08 -2.52 -7.36
N ASN A 77 5.12 -2.34 -8.26
CA ASN A 77 4.82 -1.03 -8.82
C ASN A 77 4.29 -0.06 -7.75
N MET A 78 3.48 -0.53 -6.81
CA MET A 78 3.00 0.30 -5.70
C MET A 78 4.14 0.66 -4.74
N PHE A 79 5.03 -0.27 -4.42
CA PHE A 79 6.21 0.04 -3.61
C PHE A 79 7.16 1.00 -4.32
N GLY A 80 7.29 0.88 -5.64
CA GLY A 80 8.15 1.69 -6.49
C GLY A 80 9.59 1.19 -6.59
N GLY A 81 10.49 2.08 -6.96
CA GLY A 81 11.90 1.77 -7.18
C GLY A 81 12.22 1.23 -8.58
N GLY A 82 11.27 1.37 -9.51
CA GLY A 82 11.43 1.02 -10.92
C GLY A 82 11.46 -0.48 -11.21
N PRO A 83 11.50 -0.88 -12.48
CA PRO A 83 11.62 -2.26 -12.91
C PRO A 83 13.06 -2.79 -12.73
N GLY A 84 13.21 -4.13 -12.76
CA GLY A 84 14.52 -4.78 -12.71
C GLY A 84 15.09 -4.94 -11.31
N PRO A 85 16.39 -5.28 -11.22
CA PRO A 85 17.08 -5.46 -9.94
C PRO A 85 17.07 -4.20 -9.08
N TRP A 86 17.18 -4.39 -7.77
CA TRP A 86 17.27 -3.29 -6.83
C TRP A 86 18.57 -2.51 -6.99
N ASN A 87 18.49 -1.17 -7.00
CA ASN A 87 19.66 -0.32 -6.94
C ASN A 87 20.28 -0.43 -5.53
N THR A 88 21.52 -0.89 -5.46
CA THR A 88 22.27 -1.08 -4.20
C THR A 88 23.04 0.15 -3.77
N GLU A 89 23.36 1.06 -4.71
CA GLU A 89 24.09 2.30 -4.43
C GLU A 89 23.15 3.38 -3.85
N GLN A 90 21.92 3.41 -4.35
CA GLN A 90 20.86 4.31 -3.88
C GLN A 90 19.60 3.49 -3.56
N PRO A 91 19.54 2.82 -2.41
CA PRO A 91 18.45 1.93 -2.08
C PRO A 91 17.13 2.67 -1.97
N TRP A 92 16.15 2.28 -2.79
CA TRP A 92 14.79 2.79 -2.68
C TRP A 92 14.12 2.28 -1.41
N ILE A 93 13.48 3.16 -0.63
CA ILE A 93 12.83 2.83 0.65
C ILE A 93 11.29 2.96 0.61
N GLY A 94 10.72 3.13 -0.57
CA GLY A 94 9.28 3.39 -0.76
C GLY A 94 8.97 4.89 -0.87
N TRP A 95 7.76 5.18 -1.28
CA TRP A 95 7.26 6.55 -1.45
C TRP A 95 7.08 7.29 -0.12
N TRP A 96 6.89 6.57 0.96
CA TRP A 96 6.52 7.08 2.29
C TRP A 96 7.73 7.45 3.16
N LYS A 97 8.94 7.48 2.61
CA LYS A 97 10.18 7.77 3.33
C LYS A 97 10.39 6.80 4.52
N ASP A 98 10.87 7.33 5.65
CA ASP A 98 11.30 6.53 6.79
C ASP A 98 10.18 6.15 7.79
N ASN A 99 8.98 6.73 7.64
CA ASN A 99 7.83 6.44 8.50
C ASN A 99 6.55 6.17 7.70
N PRO A 100 6.42 5.01 7.05
CA PRO A 100 5.24 4.65 6.27
C PRO A 100 3.97 4.51 7.13
N PRO A 101 2.79 4.77 6.57
CA PRO A 101 1.52 4.82 7.30
C PRO A 101 0.94 3.44 7.66
N PHE A 102 1.64 2.36 7.38
CA PHE A 102 1.12 0.99 7.59
C PHE A 102 1.21 0.55 9.05
N HIS A 103 2.30 0.83 9.75
CA HIS A 103 2.55 0.46 11.16
C HIS A 103 2.40 -1.05 11.46
N HIS A 104 2.58 -1.90 10.43
CA HIS A 104 2.55 -3.36 10.49
C HIS A 104 3.39 -3.94 9.33
N PRO A 105 3.65 -5.28 9.30
CA PRO A 105 4.39 -5.91 8.20
C PRO A 105 3.73 -5.74 6.85
N VAL A 106 4.53 -5.44 5.82
CA VAL A 106 4.09 -5.26 4.43
C VAL A 106 4.87 -6.20 3.53
N PHE A 107 4.18 -6.99 2.72
CA PHE A 107 4.75 -7.99 1.83
C PHE A 107 4.68 -7.48 0.39
N VAL A 108 5.85 -7.23 -0.19
CA VAL A 108 6.00 -6.68 -1.55
C VAL A 108 6.26 -7.82 -2.52
N LEU A 109 5.33 -8.06 -3.45
CA LEU A 109 5.50 -9.01 -4.53
C LEU A 109 6.52 -8.49 -5.54
N THR A 110 7.56 -9.27 -5.81
CA THR A 110 8.67 -8.90 -6.71
C THR A 110 9.35 -10.13 -7.27
N HIS A 111 10.01 -10.00 -8.42
CA HIS A 111 10.87 -11.05 -8.98
C HIS A 111 12.32 -10.99 -8.46
N TYR A 112 12.68 -9.92 -7.76
CA TYR A 112 14.05 -9.67 -7.30
C TYR A 112 14.11 -9.72 -5.78
N PRO A 113 14.90 -10.64 -5.21
CA PRO A 113 15.02 -10.75 -3.76
C PRO A 113 15.69 -9.51 -3.16
N ARG A 114 15.32 -9.20 -1.93
CA ARG A 114 15.91 -8.14 -1.12
C ARG A 114 15.72 -8.48 0.35
N GLU A 115 16.69 -8.10 1.17
CA GLU A 115 16.57 -8.19 2.62
C GLU A 115 15.39 -7.36 3.15
N PRO A 116 14.73 -7.82 4.21
CA PRO A 116 13.66 -7.05 4.84
C PRO A 116 14.11 -5.64 5.20
N LEU A 117 13.24 -4.67 5.00
CA LEU A 117 13.47 -3.25 5.24
C LEU A 117 12.63 -2.77 6.43
N PRO A 118 13.16 -2.79 7.66
CA PRO A 118 12.50 -2.21 8.81
C PRO A 118 12.58 -0.69 8.76
N LEU A 119 11.45 -0.03 9.00
CA LEU A 119 11.33 1.42 9.02
C LEU A 119 10.68 1.87 10.34
N LYS A 120 10.63 3.19 10.57
CA LYS A 120 10.01 3.77 11.75
C LYS A 120 8.49 3.46 11.83
N GLY A 121 7.93 3.60 12.99
CA GLY A 121 6.49 3.42 13.21
C GLY A 121 5.99 1.96 13.16
N GLY A 122 6.90 0.97 13.07
CA GLY A 122 6.53 -0.44 13.09
C GLY A 122 6.27 -1.07 11.71
N THR A 123 6.51 -0.35 10.62
CA THR A 123 6.44 -0.92 9.28
C THR A 123 7.73 -1.66 8.94
N THR A 124 7.60 -2.90 8.47
CA THR A 124 8.72 -3.64 7.84
C THR A 124 8.25 -4.14 6.48
N PHE A 125 8.99 -3.80 5.44
CA PHE A 125 8.75 -4.35 4.10
C PHE A 125 9.51 -5.66 3.94
N HIS A 126 8.79 -6.71 3.57
CA HIS A 126 9.30 -8.04 3.22
C HIS A 126 9.14 -8.25 1.72
N PHE A 127 10.20 -8.65 1.04
CA PHE A 127 10.20 -8.80 -0.42
C PHE A 127 10.01 -10.27 -0.78
N VAL A 128 8.86 -10.61 -1.39
CA VAL A 128 8.43 -11.98 -1.63
C VAL A 128 8.56 -12.30 -3.11
N THR A 129 9.34 -13.34 -3.42
CA THR A 129 9.58 -13.82 -4.78
C THR A 129 8.82 -15.10 -5.12
N GLY A 130 8.20 -15.74 -4.14
CA GLY A 130 7.43 -16.99 -4.29
C GLY A 130 5.99 -16.80 -4.81
N GLY A 131 5.61 -15.56 -5.17
CA GLY A 131 4.28 -15.25 -5.71
C GLY A 131 3.23 -14.97 -4.64
N ILE A 132 1.99 -14.77 -5.11
CA ILE A 132 0.88 -14.29 -4.25
C ILE A 132 0.48 -15.28 -3.16
N HIS A 133 0.56 -16.59 -3.41
CA HIS A 133 0.19 -17.60 -2.42
C HIS A 133 1.18 -17.60 -1.24
N ASP A 134 2.48 -17.51 -1.53
CA ASP A 134 3.52 -17.42 -0.52
C ASP A 134 3.38 -16.11 0.28
N ALA A 135 3.18 -14.98 -0.40
CA ALA A 135 2.96 -13.70 0.27
C ALA A 135 1.72 -13.73 1.17
N LEU A 136 0.62 -14.36 0.74
CA LEU A 136 -0.60 -14.48 1.53
C LEU A 136 -0.40 -15.34 2.79
N GLU A 137 0.34 -16.44 2.67
CA GLU A 137 0.65 -17.30 3.81
C GLU A 137 1.49 -16.55 4.85
N GLN A 138 2.55 -15.88 4.42
CA GLN A 138 3.41 -15.06 5.27
C GLN A 138 2.62 -13.91 5.92
N ALA A 139 1.79 -13.20 5.15
CA ALA A 139 0.98 -12.10 5.63
C ALA A 139 -0.05 -12.55 6.68
N ARG A 140 -0.74 -13.67 6.46
CA ARG A 140 -1.69 -14.24 7.45
C ARG A 140 -1.01 -14.62 8.74
N LYS A 141 0.17 -15.20 8.67
CA LYS A 141 0.97 -15.53 9.84
C LYS A 141 1.36 -14.27 10.62
N ALA A 142 1.85 -13.25 9.92
CA ALA A 142 2.24 -11.97 10.52
C ALA A 142 1.05 -11.19 11.08
N ALA A 143 -0.12 -11.27 10.43
CA ALA A 143 -1.34 -10.58 10.87
C ALA A 143 -1.91 -11.10 12.20
N ALA A 144 -1.47 -12.28 12.68
CA ALA A 144 -1.83 -12.84 13.97
C ALA A 144 -3.35 -12.85 14.25
N GLY A 145 -4.13 -13.29 13.28
CA GLY A 145 -5.59 -13.36 13.37
C GLY A 145 -6.35 -12.12 12.90
N LYS A 146 -5.67 -10.98 12.69
CA LYS A 146 -6.23 -9.80 12.04
C LYS A 146 -6.37 -10.01 10.53
N ASP A 147 -6.99 -9.07 9.87
CA ASP A 147 -7.17 -9.08 8.42
C ASP A 147 -5.87 -8.73 7.67
N VAL A 148 -5.79 -9.19 6.43
CA VAL A 148 -4.72 -8.85 5.50
C VAL A 148 -5.29 -7.90 4.44
N ALA A 149 -4.69 -6.74 4.26
CA ALA A 149 -5.03 -5.83 3.18
C ALA A 149 -4.27 -6.19 1.91
N LEU A 150 -4.95 -6.14 0.77
CA LEU A 150 -4.33 -6.16 -0.55
C LEU A 150 -4.36 -4.72 -1.08
N ALA A 151 -3.19 -4.13 -1.30
CA ALA A 151 -3.03 -2.76 -1.73
C ALA A 151 -2.40 -2.70 -3.14
N GLY A 152 -2.81 -1.70 -3.90
CA GLY A 152 -2.34 -1.49 -5.27
C GLY A 152 -3.48 -1.21 -6.24
N GLY A 153 -3.16 -1.22 -7.52
CA GLY A 153 -4.14 -1.07 -8.60
C GLY A 153 -4.89 -2.37 -8.91
N ALA A 154 -5.63 -2.39 -10.02
CA ALA A 154 -6.43 -3.54 -10.44
C ALA A 154 -5.61 -4.79 -10.83
N SER A 155 -4.32 -4.62 -11.05
CA SER A 155 -3.39 -5.72 -11.37
C SER A 155 -2.22 -5.70 -10.37
N PRO A 156 -2.42 -6.14 -9.13
CA PRO A 156 -1.35 -6.21 -8.15
C PRO A 156 -0.40 -7.36 -8.48
N ALA A 157 0.65 -7.06 -9.21
CA ALA A 157 1.68 -7.97 -9.74
C ALA A 157 1.21 -8.97 -10.76
#